data_8b27b15d943561a89229f5df9d9686ab
#
_entry.id   8b27b15d943561a89229f5df9d9686ab
#
_cell.length_a   1.000
_cell.length_b   1.000
_cell.length_c   1.000
_cell.angle_alpha   90.00
_cell.angle_beta   90.00
_cell.angle_gamma   90.00
#
_symmetry.space_group_name_H-M   'P 1'
#
loop_
_entity.id
_entity.type
_entity.pdbx_description
1 polymer ?
#
loop_
_entity_poly.entity_id
_entity_poly.type
_entity_poly.pdbx_seq_one_letter_code
_entity_poly.pdbx_strand_id
1 'polypeptide(L)'
;MIGSYGAREGDPVKKGEVITFIDCDDLRLAAGISSADFKRAEELYKGGSLSRENYDRLKYKRDDSALKVDWCSVKSPVSGRLLYSYREKGELVAPGAKLATLADLSEVWAYIYVPHDMLAGLKPGLEVKGFLPEAGDKEFPGRISVIYSEAEFTPKNVQTRKERTRLVFAVKVSFLNPEEMLKPGMTIEVKLPE
;
A
#
# COMPACT_ATOMS: atom_id res chain seq x y z
N MET A 1 17.78 14.35 3.04
CA MET A 1 16.64 15.23 2.63
C MET A 1 15.88 14.60 1.48
N ILE A 2 14.60 14.99 1.29
CA ILE A 2 13.85 14.63 0.08
C ILE A 2 14.44 15.39 -1.11
N GLY A 3 14.97 14.68 -2.08
CA GLY A 3 15.56 15.30 -3.30
C GLY A 3 14.54 15.61 -4.37
N SER A 4 13.70 14.63 -4.73
CA SER A 4 12.63 14.79 -5.71
C SER A 4 11.58 13.70 -5.56
N TYR A 5 10.38 13.95 -6.10
CA TYR A 5 9.33 12.95 -6.25
C TYR A 5 9.30 12.43 -7.69
N GLY A 6 9.14 11.11 -7.83
CA GLY A 6 8.91 10.44 -9.12
C GLY A 6 7.43 10.38 -9.49
N ALA A 7 6.53 10.44 -8.48
CA ALA A 7 5.08 10.40 -8.65
C ALA A 7 4.41 11.51 -7.82
N ARG A 8 3.25 12.00 -8.26
CA ARG A 8 2.42 12.98 -7.57
C ARG A 8 1.19 12.32 -6.95
N GLU A 9 0.53 13.01 -6.02
CA GLU A 9 -0.75 12.57 -5.51
C GLU A 9 -1.77 12.39 -6.65
N GLY A 10 -2.45 11.25 -6.63
CA GLY A 10 -3.36 10.84 -7.69
C GLY A 10 -2.72 10.02 -8.81
N ASP A 11 -1.40 9.96 -8.94
CA ASP A 11 -0.74 9.20 -9.99
C ASP A 11 -0.83 7.68 -9.75
N PRO A 12 -1.02 6.88 -10.81
CA PRO A 12 -0.85 5.44 -10.73
C PRO A 12 0.64 5.10 -10.59
N VAL A 13 0.96 4.15 -9.74
CA VAL A 13 2.33 3.65 -9.54
C VAL A 13 2.36 2.13 -9.64
N LYS A 14 3.44 1.59 -10.18
CA LYS A 14 3.66 0.15 -10.26
C LYS A 14 4.55 -0.32 -9.12
N LYS A 15 4.40 -1.57 -8.72
CA LYS A 15 5.32 -2.21 -7.77
C LYS A 15 6.77 -2.10 -8.28
N GLY A 16 7.66 -1.59 -7.42
CA GLY A 16 9.08 -1.35 -7.73
C GLY A 16 9.36 0.01 -8.39
N GLU A 17 8.34 0.77 -8.77
CA GLU A 17 8.50 2.13 -9.30
C GLU A 17 8.98 3.08 -8.21
N VAL A 18 9.86 4.01 -8.57
CA VAL A 18 10.42 4.97 -7.61
C VAL A 18 9.41 6.08 -7.32
N ILE A 19 9.02 6.19 -6.05
CA ILE A 19 8.08 7.22 -5.57
C ILE A 19 8.83 8.51 -5.26
N THR A 20 9.97 8.40 -4.58
CA THR A 20 10.77 9.55 -4.18
C THR A 20 12.25 9.18 -4.09
N PHE A 21 13.09 10.18 -4.30
CA PHE A 21 14.52 10.10 -4.10
C PHE A 21 14.91 10.84 -2.82
N ILE A 22 15.73 10.19 -2.00
CA ILE A 22 16.37 10.80 -0.84
C ILE A 22 17.77 11.24 -1.29
N ASP A 23 18.17 12.43 -0.90
CA ASP A 23 19.52 12.91 -1.12
C ASP A 23 20.51 12.10 -0.27
N CYS A 24 21.51 11.52 -0.95
CA CYS A 24 22.47 10.57 -0.38
C CYS A 24 23.85 10.72 -1.05
N ASP A 25 24.31 11.92 -1.27
CA ASP A 25 25.57 12.15 -1.98
C ASP A 25 26.76 11.55 -1.24
N ASP A 26 26.73 11.53 0.08
CA ASP A 26 27.71 10.86 0.94
C ASP A 26 27.75 9.34 0.71
N LEU A 27 26.61 8.70 0.59
CA LEU A 27 26.51 7.26 0.30
C LEU A 27 26.96 6.94 -1.13
N ARG A 28 26.63 7.79 -2.10
CA ARG A 28 27.10 7.64 -3.48
C ARG A 28 28.61 7.75 -3.58
N LEU A 29 29.21 8.72 -2.87
CA LEU A 29 30.65 8.87 -2.77
C LEU A 29 31.30 7.63 -2.16
N ALA A 30 30.76 7.14 -1.04
CA ALA A 30 31.27 5.94 -0.37
C ALA A 30 31.17 4.69 -1.29
N ALA A 31 30.08 4.55 -2.04
CA ALA A 31 29.91 3.47 -3.01
C ALA A 31 30.91 3.57 -4.18
N GLY A 32 31.19 4.77 -4.66
CA GLY A 32 32.21 5.01 -5.68
C GLY A 32 33.60 4.57 -5.21
N ILE A 33 33.99 4.95 -3.99
CA ILE A 33 35.27 4.55 -3.40
C ILE A 33 35.35 3.03 -3.24
N SER A 34 34.35 2.41 -2.63
CA SER A 34 34.34 0.96 -2.39
C SER A 34 34.32 0.14 -3.69
N SER A 35 33.66 0.65 -4.72
CA SER A 35 33.66 0.03 -6.06
C SER A 35 35.06 0.09 -6.72
N ALA A 36 35.74 1.23 -6.61
CA ALA A 36 37.12 1.37 -7.12
C ALA A 36 38.12 0.49 -6.36
N ASP A 37 37.98 0.39 -5.02
CA ASP A 37 38.79 -0.50 -4.19
C ASP A 37 38.61 -1.97 -4.59
N PHE A 38 37.34 -2.37 -4.77
CA PHE A 38 37.01 -3.74 -5.17
C PHE A 38 37.56 -4.07 -6.56
N LYS A 39 37.47 -3.16 -7.52
CA LYS A 39 38.02 -3.36 -8.87
C LYS A 39 39.54 -3.62 -8.82
N ARG A 40 40.29 -2.84 -8.05
CA ARG A 40 41.74 -3.08 -7.84
C ARG A 40 42.01 -4.43 -7.16
N ALA A 41 41.19 -4.76 -6.14
CA ALA A 41 41.30 -6.04 -5.45
C ALA A 41 41.05 -7.24 -6.38
N GLU A 42 40.09 -7.11 -7.30
CA GLU A 42 39.77 -8.15 -8.27
C GLU A 42 40.96 -8.43 -9.22
N GLU A 43 41.66 -7.38 -9.68
CA GLU A 43 42.84 -7.51 -10.50
C GLU A 43 44.01 -8.20 -9.74
N LEU A 44 44.23 -7.80 -8.48
CA LEU A 44 45.26 -8.42 -7.63
C LEU A 44 44.92 -9.89 -7.27
N TYR A 45 43.67 -10.19 -7.07
CA TYR A 45 43.22 -11.55 -6.78
C TYR A 45 43.39 -12.47 -8.00
N LYS A 46 43.05 -11.99 -9.20
CA LYS A 46 43.32 -12.69 -10.47
C LYS A 46 44.81 -12.93 -10.71
N GLY A 47 45.66 -12.00 -10.27
CA GLY A 47 47.11 -12.12 -10.31
C GLY A 47 47.75 -12.95 -9.19
N GLY A 48 46.95 -13.51 -8.29
CA GLY A 48 47.43 -14.32 -7.15
C GLY A 48 48.06 -13.50 -6.01
N SER A 49 47.97 -12.16 -6.07
CA SER A 49 48.62 -11.25 -5.12
C SER A 49 47.71 -10.81 -3.96
N LEU A 50 46.48 -11.31 -3.88
CA LEU A 50 45.51 -11.02 -2.81
C LEU A 50 44.96 -12.32 -2.26
N SER A 51 44.84 -12.41 -0.91
CA SER A 51 44.18 -13.53 -0.26
C SER A 51 42.67 -13.53 -0.55
N ARG A 52 42.07 -14.72 -0.55
CA ARG A 52 40.62 -14.89 -0.73
C ARG A 52 39.82 -14.13 0.35
N GLU A 53 40.25 -14.16 1.59
CA GLU A 53 39.62 -13.44 2.70
C GLU A 53 39.54 -11.94 2.42
N ASN A 54 40.62 -11.32 2.00
CA ASN A 54 40.66 -9.89 1.66
C ASN A 54 39.78 -9.57 0.45
N TYR A 55 39.78 -10.45 -0.57
CA TYR A 55 38.89 -10.29 -1.71
C TYR A 55 37.42 -10.31 -1.29
N ASP A 56 37.01 -11.32 -0.49
CA ASP A 56 35.62 -11.46 -0.02
C ASP A 56 35.21 -10.27 0.86
N ARG A 57 36.11 -9.77 1.71
CA ARG A 57 35.87 -8.58 2.55
C ARG A 57 35.62 -7.31 1.71
N LEU A 58 36.42 -7.09 0.67
CA LEU A 58 36.27 -5.92 -0.20
C LEU A 58 35.04 -6.05 -1.10
N LYS A 59 34.69 -7.26 -1.53
CA LYS A 59 33.44 -7.55 -2.22
C LYS A 59 32.23 -7.19 -1.35
N TYR A 60 32.22 -7.68 -0.11
CA TYR A 60 31.15 -7.35 0.86
C TYR A 60 31.02 -5.84 1.05
N LYS A 61 32.14 -5.12 1.23
CA LYS A 61 32.13 -3.66 1.41
C LYS A 61 31.53 -2.93 0.22
N ARG A 62 31.84 -3.35 -1.02
CA ARG A 62 31.24 -2.81 -2.24
C ARG A 62 29.75 -3.07 -2.27
N ASP A 63 29.33 -4.30 -2.01
CA ASP A 63 27.93 -4.71 -2.08
C ASP A 63 27.07 -4.00 -1.01
N ASP A 64 27.59 -3.86 0.22
CA ASP A 64 26.96 -3.09 1.30
C ASP A 64 26.80 -1.61 0.92
N SER A 65 27.83 -0.99 0.37
CA SER A 65 27.76 0.40 -0.07
C SER A 65 26.77 0.61 -1.22
N ALA A 66 26.73 -0.32 -2.17
CA ALA A 66 25.77 -0.28 -3.29
C ALA A 66 24.31 -0.45 -2.79
N LEU A 67 24.07 -1.35 -1.84
CA LEU A 67 22.78 -1.53 -1.22
C LEU A 67 22.30 -0.26 -0.49
N LYS A 68 23.20 0.43 0.22
CA LYS A 68 22.89 1.70 0.89
C LYS A 68 22.49 2.79 -0.10
N VAL A 69 23.10 2.84 -1.28
CA VAL A 69 22.69 3.76 -2.36
C VAL A 69 21.32 3.39 -2.93
N ASP A 70 20.98 2.10 -3.04
CA ASP A 70 19.64 1.70 -3.51
C ASP A 70 18.54 2.16 -2.56
N TRP A 71 18.79 2.23 -1.25
CA TRP A 71 17.85 2.76 -0.26
C TRP A 71 17.52 4.24 -0.44
N CYS A 72 18.35 5.00 -1.17
CA CYS A 72 18.06 6.38 -1.51
C CYS A 72 16.91 6.53 -2.52
N SER A 73 16.54 5.45 -3.20
CA SER A 73 15.40 5.36 -4.10
C SER A 73 14.27 4.63 -3.41
N VAL A 74 13.31 5.36 -2.88
CA VAL A 74 12.14 4.77 -2.22
C VAL A 74 11.17 4.26 -3.28
N LYS A 75 11.02 2.94 -3.34
CA LYS A 75 10.21 2.24 -4.35
C LYS A 75 8.85 1.83 -3.79
N SER A 76 7.84 1.81 -4.65
CA SER A 76 6.52 1.31 -4.29
C SER A 76 6.55 -0.19 -3.98
N PRO A 77 6.06 -0.65 -2.83
CA PRO A 77 5.93 -2.07 -2.52
C PRO A 77 4.77 -2.75 -3.24
N VAL A 78 3.79 -1.97 -3.75
CA VAL A 78 2.58 -2.43 -4.42
C VAL A 78 2.34 -1.66 -5.69
N SER A 79 1.53 -2.23 -6.60
CA SER A 79 0.91 -1.46 -7.69
C SER A 79 -0.37 -0.84 -7.16
N GLY A 80 -0.70 0.38 -7.58
CA GLY A 80 -1.86 1.10 -7.10
C GLY A 80 -1.75 2.59 -7.40
N ARG A 81 -2.31 3.41 -6.51
CA ARG A 81 -2.33 4.87 -6.64
C ARG A 81 -1.69 5.55 -5.43
N LEU A 82 -0.91 6.59 -5.66
CA LEU A 82 -0.39 7.43 -4.60
C LEU A 82 -1.52 8.34 -4.10
N LEU A 83 -1.99 8.10 -2.88
CA LEU A 83 -3.11 8.86 -2.31
C LEU A 83 -2.65 10.15 -1.64
N TYR A 84 -1.59 10.06 -0.83
CA TYR A 84 -1.07 11.20 -0.05
C TYR A 84 0.44 11.18 -0.03
N SER A 85 1.04 12.37 -0.11
CA SER A 85 2.43 12.65 0.18
C SER A 85 2.51 13.44 1.50
N TYR A 86 3.34 12.98 2.44
CA TYR A 86 3.45 13.59 3.78
C TYR A 86 4.67 14.48 3.94
N ARG A 87 5.50 14.56 2.92
CA ARG A 87 6.75 15.29 2.95
C ARG A 87 6.94 16.06 1.66
N GLU A 88 7.61 17.19 1.75
CA GLU A 88 7.93 18.03 0.61
C GLU A 88 9.42 17.91 0.23
N LYS A 89 9.72 18.31 -1.02
CA LYS A 89 11.11 18.41 -1.47
C LYS A 89 11.90 19.35 -0.55
N GLY A 90 13.08 18.91 -0.12
CA GLY A 90 13.96 19.65 0.77
C GLY A 90 13.73 19.38 2.28
N GLU A 91 12.66 18.65 2.65
CA GLU A 91 12.45 18.28 4.04
C GLU A 91 13.41 17.18 4.50
N LEU A 92 13.82 17.26 5.77
CA LEU A 92 14.57 16.21 6.43
C LEU A 92 13.65 15.06 6.79
N VAL A 93 14.11 13.83 6.54
CA VAL A 93 13.40 12.60 6.89
C VAL A 93 14.30 11.69 7.70
N ALA A 94 13.74 11.11 8.75
CA ALA A 94 14.39 10.10 9.57
C ALA A 94 13.96 8.69 9.10
N PRO A 95 14.75 7.64 9.38
CA PRO A 95 14.33 6.27 9.20
C PRO A 95 13.00 5.99 9.91
N GLY A 96 12.05 5.35 9.24
CA GLY A 96 10.70 5.10 9.75
C GLY A 96 9.70 6.24 9.57
N ALA A 97 10.10 7.38 9.03
CA ALA A 97 9.16 8.46 8.72
C ALA A 97 8.18 8.05 7.61
N LYS A 98 6.91 8.43 7.80
CA LYS A 98 5.87 8.22 6.79
C LYS A 98 6.11 9.18 5.63
N LEU A 99 6.28 8.65 4.43
CA LEU A 99 6.55 9.43 3.21
C LEU A 99 5.31 9.57 2.34
N ALA A 100 4.61 8.47 2.10
CA ALA A 100 3.45 8.44 1.22
C ALA A 100 2.45 7.38 1.69
N THR A 101 1.19 7.52 1.30
CA THR A 101 0.18 6.47 1.35
C THR A 101 -0.13 6.01 -0.06
N LEU A 102 0.00 4.70 -0.26
CA LEU A 102 -0.36 4.03 -1.50
C LEU A 102 -1.53 3.11 -1.24
N ALA A 103 -2.45 3.00 -2.18
CA ALA A 103 -3.55 2.06 -2.13
C ALA A 103 -3.73 1.37 -3.47
N ASP A 104 -3.97 0.06 -3.43
CA ASP A 104 -4.55 -0.67 -4.54
C ASP A 104 -6.06 -0.45 -4.49
N LEU A 105 -6.59 0.21 -5.51
CA LEU A 105 -8.02 0.52 -5.62
C LEU A 105 -8.76 -0.42 -6.57
N SER A 106 -8.11 -1.44 -7.09
CA SER A 106 -8.72 -2.44 -7.98
C SER A 106 -9.79 -3.27 -7.28
N GLU A 107 -9.64 -3.44 -5.97
CA GLU A 107 -10.63 -4.04 -5.08
C GLU A 107 -10.81 -3.13 -3.86
N VAL A 108 -12.05 -2.83 -3.51
CA VAL A 108 -12.39 -2.04 -2.34
C VAL A 108 -13.37 -2.81 -1.46
N TRP A 109 -13.50 -2.43 -0.21
CA TRP A 109 -14.43 -3.08 0.69
C TRP A 109 -15.24 -2.05 1.49
N ALA A 110 -16.44 -2.47 1.88
CA ALA A 110 -17.31 -1.71 2.76
C ALA A 110 -17.89 -2.61 3.85
N TYR A 111 -18.28 -1.99 4.97
CA TYR A 111 -19.12 -2.63 5.96
C TYR A 111 -20.57 -2.33 5.68
N ILE A 112 -21.39 -3.36 5.66
CA ILE A 112 -22.84 -3.26 5.77
C ILE A 112 -23.28 -3.78 7.13
N TYR A 113 -24.35 -3.24 7.67
CA TYR A 113 -24.87 -3.59 8.97
C TYR A 113 -26.20 -4.30 8.81
N VAL A 114 -26.22 -5.58 9.16
CA VAL A 114 -27.35 -6.48 8.90
C VAL A 114 -28.02 -6.88 10.22
N PRO A 115 -29.33 -6.74 10.37
CA PRO A 115 -30.08 -7.25 11.51
C PRO A 115 -29.98 -8.77 11.62
N HIS A 116 -30.13 -9.31 12.84
CA HIS A 116 -29.97 -10.75 13.11
C HIS A 116 -30.95 -11.66 12.33
N ASP A 117 -32.14 -11.17 12.04
CA ASP A 117 -33.19 -11.89 11.30
C ASP A 117 -32.81 -12.13 9.82
N MET A 118 -32.00 -11.25 9.24
CA MET A 118 -31.50 -11.39 7.87
C MET A 118 -30.17 -12.14 7.80
N LEU A 119 -29.50 -12.39 8.92
CA LEU A 119 -28.17 -12.97 8.95
C LEU A 119 -28.15 -14.46 8.54
N ALA A 120 -29.24 -15.18 8.83
CA ALA A 120 -29.33 -16.63 8.62
C ALA A 120 -29.14 -17.05 7.14
N GLY A 121 -29.49 -16.18 6.19
CA GLY A 121 -29.29 -16.40 4.76
C GLY A 121 -27.91 -16.05 4.23
N LEU A 122 -27.07 -15.38 5.04
CA LEU A 122 -25.79 -14.87 4.59
C LEU A 122 -24.65 -15.82 4.95
N LYS A 123 -23.68 -15.94 4.06
CA LYS A 123 -22.45 -16.73 4.28
C LYS A 123 -21.28 -16.08 3.55
N PRO A 124 -20.05 -16.24 4.05
CA PRO A 124 -18.87 -15.84 3.31
C PRO A 124 -18.83 -16.49 1.93
N GLY A 125 -18.43 -15.70 0.93
CA GLY A 125 -18.43 -16.12 -0.48
C GLY A 125 -19.72 -15.82 -1.24
N LEU A 126 -20.81 -15.42 -0.58
CA LEU A 126 -22.08 -15.06 -1.23
C LEU A 126 -21.87 -13.82 -2.12
N GLU A 127 -22.33 -13.90 -3.35
CA GLU A 127 -22.29 -12.78 -4.30
C GLU A 127 -23.44 -11.80 -3.99
N VAL A 128 -23.11 -10.53 -4.01
CA VAL A 128 -24.04 -9.43 -3.77
C VAL A 128 -23.79 -8.32 -4.79
N LYS A 129 -24.72 -7.40 -4.92
CA LYS A 129 -24.60 -6.25 -5.80
C LYS A 129 -24.56 -4.96 -4.98
N GLY A 130 -23.51 -4.18 -5.20
CA GLY A 130 -23.42 -2.82 -4.71
C GLY A 130 -23.94 -1.83 -5.72
N PHE A 131 -24.49 -0.72 -5.26
CA PHE A 131 -25.04 0.36 -6.09
C PHE A 131 -24.49 1.68 -5.60
N LEU A 132 -24.11 2.53 -6.55
CA LEU A 132 -23.69 3.90 -6.27
C LEU A 132 -24.77 4.85 -6.80
N PRO A 133 -25.68 5.33 -5.92
CA PRO A 133 -26.81 6.16 -6.33
C PRO A 133 -26.40 7.41 -7.10
N GLU A 134 -25.28 8.04 -6.69
CA GLU A 134 -24.74 9.25 -7.30
C GLU A 134 -24.21 9.04 -8.73
N ALA A 135 -23.99 7.77 -9.14
CA ALA A 135 -23.51 7.39 -10.46
C ALA A 135 -24.60 6.70 -11.31
N GLY A 136 -25.88 7.05 -11.09
CA GLY A 136 -27.00 6.51 -11.87
C GLY A 136 -27.24 5.03 -11.60
N ASP A 137 -27.17 4.61 -10.35
CA ASP A 137 -27.36 3.22 -9.89
C ASP A 137 -26.44 2.19 -10.59
N LYS A 138 -25.21 2.62 -10.93
CA LYS A 138 -24.23 1.71 -11.50
C LYS A 138 -23.98 0.55 -10.54
N GLU A 139 -24.10 -0.67 -11.07
CA GLU A 139 -23.89 -1.91 -10.33
C GLU A 139 -22.40 -2.25 -10.21
N PHE A 140 -21.99 -2.65 -9.00
CA PHE A 140 -20.66 -3.18 -8.69
C PHE A 140 -20.81 -4.60 -8.17
N PRO A 141 -20.21 -5.60 -8.84
CA PRO A 141 -20.22 -6.96 -8.32
C PRO A 141 -19.41 -7.02 -7.04
N GLY A 142 -20.01 -7.59 -6.00
CA GLY A 142 -19.41 -7.72 -4.68
C GLY A 142 -19.55 -9.15 -4.16
N ARG A 143 -18.77 -9.42 -3.11
CA ARG A 143 -18.80 -10.71 -2.41
C ARG A 143 -18.68 -10.49 -0.91
N ILE A 144 -19.48 -11.21 -0.13
CA ILE A 144 -19.32 -11.23 1.33
C ILE A 144 -17.98 -11.88 1.67
N SER A 145 -17.09 -11.11 2.29
CA SER A 145 -15.76 -11.59 2.70
C SER A 145 -15.76 -12.12 4.12
N VAL A 146 -16.40 -11.40 5.04
CA VAL A 146 -16.43 -11.74 6.47
C VAL A 146 -17.78 -11.35 7.07
N ILE A 147 -18.32 -12.19 7.95
CA ILE A 147 -19.44 -11.89 8.82
C ILE A 147 -18.88 -11.88 10.24
N TYR A 148 -18.96 -10.74 10.93
CA TYR A 148 -18.46 -10.62 12.30
C TYR A 148 -19.45 -11.26 13.27
N SER A 149 -18.93 -11.98 14.26
CA SER A 149 -19.74 -12.71 15.25
C SER A 149 -20.24 -11.84 16.40
N GLU A 150 -19.69 -10.65 16.55
CA GLU A 150 -20.11 -9.71 17.60
C GLU A 150 -21.18 -8.77 17.08
N ALA A 151 -22.26 -8.66 17.85
CA ALA A 151 -23.32 -7.70 17.56
C ALA A 151 -22.91 -6.31 18.01
N GLU A 152 -23.17 -5.33 17.17
CA GLU A 152 -22.93 -3.92 17.45
C GLU A 152 -24.26 -3.16 17.51
N PHE A 153 -24.29 -2.03 18.22
CA PHE A 153 -25.40 -1.11 18.10
C PHE A 153 -25.35 -0.39 16.76
N THR A 154 -26.51 -0.14 16.15
CA THR A 154 -26.58 0.63 14.91
C THR A 154 -25.74 1.91 15.00
N PRO A 155 -24.90 2.21 14.00
CA PRO A 155 -24.09 3.43 13.98
C PRO A 155 -24.92 4.70 14.17
N LYS A 156 -24.37 5.72 14.80
CA LYS A 156 -25.05 6.97 15.23
C LYS A 156 -25.79 7.76 14.15
N ASN A 157 -25.65 7.40 12.88
CA ASN A 157 -26.26 8.11 11.73
C ASN A 157 -27.74 7.76 11.49
N VAL A 158 -28.33 6.86 12.29
CA VAL A 158 -29.74 6.48 12.15
C VAL A 158 -30.63 7.46 12.90
N GLN A 159 -31.61 8.04 12.20
CA GLN A 159 -32.39 9.18 12.70
C GLN A 159 -33.50 8.82 13.67
N THR A 160 -33.95 7.55 13.75
CA THR A 160 -35.08 7.15 14.62
C THR A 160 -34.61 6.46 15.88
N ARG A 161 -35.32 6.77 17.02
CA ARG A 161 -35.01 6.23 18.35
C ARG A 161 -35.19 4.70 18.40
N LYS A 162 -36.09 4.15 17.58
CA LYS A 162 -36.41 2.72 17.51
C LYS A 162 -35.38 1.89 16.80
N GLU A 163 -34.64 2.50 15.85
CA GLU A 163 -33.56 1.84 15.08
C GLU A 163 -32.23 1.89 15.81
N ARG A 164 -31.99 2.87 16.67
CA ARG A 164 -30.74 3.02 17.46
C ARG A 164 -30.51 1.91 18.48
N THR A 165 -31.55 1.15 18.84
CA THR A 165 -31.50 0.07 19.85
C THR A 165 -31.44 -1.33 19.22
N ARG A 166 -31.46 -1.44 17.89
CA ARG A 166 -31.32 -2.73 17.22
C ARG A 166 -29.87 -3.17 17.20
N LEU A 167 -29.66 -4.40 17.62
CA LEU A 167 -28.36 -5.07 17.41
C LEU A 167 -28.25 -5.47 15.95
N VAL A 168 -27.12 -5.13 15.37
CA VAL A 168 -26.76 -5.45 13.99
C VAL A 168 -25.40 -6.13 13.94
N PHE A 169 -25.16 -6.88 12.91
CA PHE A 169 -23.86 -7.52 12.68
C PHE A 169 -23.16 -6.83 11.53
N ALA A 170 -21.88 -6.51 11.72
CA ALA A 170 -21.06 -5.98 10.66
C ALA A 170 -20.72 -7.11 9.66
N VAL A 171 -20.96 -6.86 8.39
CA VAL A 171 -20.63 -7.76 7.28
C VAL A 171 -19.72 -7.02 6.34
N LYS A 172 -18.53 -7.55 6.13
CA LYS A 172 -17.55 -7.00 5.19
C LYS A 172 -17.82 -7.53 3.78
N VAL A 173 -18.03 -6.62 2.85
CA VAL A 173 -18.24 -6.91 1.44
C VAL A 173 -17.09 -6.34 0.63
N SER A 174 -16.45 -7.15 -0.19
CA SER A 174 -15.44 -6.71 -1.18
C SER A 174 -16.10 -6.49 -2.52
N PHE A 175 -15.70 -5.44 -3.23
CA PHE A 175 -16.19 -5.05 -4.55
C PHE A 175 -15.04 -4.95 -5.52
N LEU A 176 -15.21 -5.50 -6.72
CA LEU A 176 -14.31 -5.27 -7.85
C LEU A 176 -14.47 -3.83 -8.34
N ASN A 177 -13.36 -3.14 -8.55
CA ASN A 177 -13.33 -1.72 -8.89
C ASN A 177 -12.30 -1.44 -10.00
N PRO A 178 -12.39 -2.12 -11.17
CA PRO A 178 -11.37 -2.01 -12.21
C PRO A 178 -11.26 -0.61 -12.82
N GLU A 179 -12.32 0.19 -12.75
CA GLU A 179 -12.36 1.57 -13.24
C GLU A 179 -11.96 2.58 -12.16
N GLU A 180 -11.62 2.11 -10.95
CA GLU A 180 -11.30 2.95 -9.78
C GLU A 180 -12.37 4.03 -9.47
N MET A 181 -13.64 3.74 -9.77
CA MET A 181 -14.75 4.66 -9.49
C MET A 181 -15.07 4.75 -8.01
N LEU A 182 -15.05 3.60 -7.33
CA LEU A 182 -15.25 3.54 -5.88
C LEU A 182 -13.99 4.07 -5.19
N LYS A 183 -14.16 5.06 -4.32
CA LYS A 183 -13.06 5.67 -3.56
C LYS A 183 -13.29 5.50 -2.07
N PRO A 184 -12.23 5.43 -1.27
CA PRO A 184 -12.35 5.42 0.19
C PRO A 184 -13.20 6.59 0.69
N GLY A 185 -14.17 6.29 1.56
CA GLY A 185 -15.10 7.29 2.11
C GLY A 185 -16.41 7.46 1.34
N MET A 186 -16.58 6.83 0.18
CA MET A 186 -17.88 6.79 -0.51
C MET A 186 -18.85 5.86 0.20
N THR A 187 -20.14 6.21 0.14
CA THR A 187 -21.23 5.34 0.58
C THR A 187 -21.68 4.47 -0.58
N ILE A 188 -21.90 3.19 -0.33
CA ILE A 188 -22.42 2.23 -1.31
C ILE A 188 -23.63 1.53 -0.71
N GLU A 189 -24.70 1.39 -1.48
CA GLU A 189 -25.86 0.58 -1.14
C GLU A 189 -25.66 -0.86 -1.58
N VAL A 190 -26.08 -1.82 -0.79
CA VAL A 190 -25.93 -3.25 -1.11
C VAL A 190 -27.30 -3.92 -1.04
N LYS A 191 -27.68 -4.56 -2.15
CA LYS A 191 -28.86 -5.44 -2.18
C LYS A 191 -28.43 -6.85 -1.76
N LEU A 192 -29.02 -7.31 -0.68
CA LEU A 192 -28.90 -8.69 -0.22
C LEU A 192 -29.93 -9.56 -0.95
N PRO A 193 -29.60 -10.83 -1.24
CA PRO A 193 -30.59 -11.77 -1.76
C PRO A 193 -31.70 -12.01 -0.69
N GLU A 194 -32.93 -12.18 -1.16
CA GLU A 194 -34.08 -12.55 -0.34
C GLU A 194 -33.97 -13.99 0.18
#